data_3b1e997ebed228fb8bc7be8725ec778e
#
_entry.id   3b1e997ebed228fb8bc7be8725ec778e
#
_cell.length_a   1.000
_cell.length_b   1.000
_cell.length_c   1.000
_cell.angle_alpha   90.00
_cell.angle_beta   90.00
_cell.angle_gamma   90.00
#
_symmetry.space_group_name_H-M   'P 1'
#
loop_
_entity.id
_entity.type
_entity.pdbx_description
1 polymer ?
#
loop_
_entity_poly.entity_id
_entity_poly.type
_entity_poly.pdbx_seq_one_letter_code
_entity_poly.pdbx_strand_id
1 'polypeptide(L)'
;CIRDRDIYVHGDSIVTLDTPFCKIGLSICYDLRFPELFRDLSRQGVELVCMPAAFTAVTGKAHWEYLIKSRAIENLVYFAASAQGGYHVSGRETYGHSMIVNPWGETLDIIKNKSGIIISSIDLKSQSKLRKNFPCLDHRKF
;
A
#
# COMPACT_ATOMS: atom_id res chain seq x y z
N CYS A 1 14.73 -1.16 8.70
CA CYS A 1 13.59 -1.31 9.63
C CYS A 1 13.97 -2.08 10.90
N ILE A 2 14.69 -3.21 10.81
CA ILE A 2 15.06 -3.98 12.03
C ILE A 2 16.06 -3.24 12.93
N ARG A 3 16.89 -2.37 12.37
CA ARG A 3 17.87 -1.54 13.10
C ARG A 3 17.33 -0.22 13.63
N ASP A 4 16.09 0.13 13.30
CA ASP A 4 15.52 1.43 13.64
C ASP A 4 14.89 1.47 15.05
N ARG A 5 14.85 0.33 15.75
CA ARG A 5 14.24 0.20 17.10
C ARG A 5 14.88 1.07 18.16
N ASP A 6 16.15 1.41 17.98
CA ASP A 6 16.88 2.28 18.92
C ASP A 6 16.59 3.77 18.68
N ILE A 7 15.96 4.13 17.55
CA ILE A 7 15.74 5.52 17.13
C ILE A 7 14.24 5.83 17.02
N TYR A 8 13.42 4.85 16.61
CA TYR A 8 11.99 5.03 16.39
C TYR A 8 11.16 4.17 17.32
N VAL A 9 10.12 4.78 17.87
CA VAL A 9 9.09 4.06 18.65
C VAL A 9 8.04 3.54 17.67
N HIS A 10 7.59 2.30 17.88
CA HIS A 10 6.50 1.72 17.10
C HIS A 10 5.18 2.46 17.40
N GLY A 11 4.32 2.57 16.41
CA GLY A 11 2.93 2.98 16.60
C GLY A 11 2.12 1.86 17.27
N ASP A 12 1.08 2.23 17.96
CA ASP A 12 0.13 1.35 18.66
C ASP A 12 -1.29 1.46 18.13
N SER A 13 -1.49 2.30 17.11
CA SER A 13 -2.81 2.61 16.57
C SER A 13 -2.84 2.64 15.05
N ILE A 14 -3.98 2.27 14.49
CA ILE A 14 -4.27 2.35 13.07
C ILE A 14 -4.69 3.77 12.74
N VAL A 15 -4.07 4.38 11.73
CA VAL A 15 -4.33 5.76 11.35
C VAL A 15 -5.14 5.82 10.07
N THR A 16 -6.32 6.43 10.13
CA THR A 16 -7.15 6.78 8.98
C THR A 16 -7.40 8.29 8.93
N LEU A 17 -7.61 8.78 7.72
CA LEU A 17 -7.88 10.19 7.46
C LEU A 17 -9.13 10.32 6.59
N ASP A 18 -10.14 11.01 7.10
CA ASP A 18 -11.31 11.40 6.31
C ASP A 18 -10.96 12.65 5.49
N THR A 19 -11.11 12.53 4.17
CA THR A 19 -10.92 13.64 3.25
C THR A 19 -12.21 13.97 2.51
N PRO A 20 -12.34 15.15 1.89
CA PRO A 20 -13.52 15.46 1.05
C PRO A 20 -13.73 14.50 -0.12
N PHE A 21 -12.73 13.69 -0.49
CA PHE A 21 -12.74 12.82 -1.66
C PHE A 21 -12.91 11.35 -1.31
N CYS A 22 -12.16 10.86 -0.32
CA CYS A 22 -12.18 9.46 0.11
C CYS A 22 -11.60 9.29 1.52
N LYS A 23 -11.82 8.14 2.11
CA LYS A 23 -11.17 7.75 3.36
C LYS A 23 -9.83 7.09 3.07
N ILE A 24 -8.75 7.67 3.60
CA ILE A 24 -7.37 7.22 3.39
C ILE A 24 -6.88 6.44 4.60
N GLY A 25 -6.24 5.29 4.37
CA GLY A 25 -5.48 4.56 5.36
C GLY A 25 -3.99 4.84 5.21
N LEU A 26 -3.29 5.02 6.31
CA LEU A 26 -1.86 5.25 6.33
C LEU A 26 -1.11 4.00 6.78
N SER A 27 -0.02 3.69 6.09
CA SER A 27 0.91 2.61 6.43
C SER A 27 2.33 2.99 6.00
N ILE A 28 3.34 2.35 6.56
CA ILE A 28 4.73 2.68 6.28
C ILE A 28 5.54 1.40 6.02
N CYS A 29 6.11 1.30 4.83
CA CYS A 29 7.20 0.37 4.46
C CYS A 29 6.99 -1.07 4.95
N TYR A 30 7.52 -1.40 6.13
CA TYR A 30 7.51 -2.76 6.68
C TYR A 30 6.09 -3.25 7.04
N ASP A 31 5.16 -2.33 7.27
CA ASP A 31 3.74 -2.62 7.52
C ASP A 31 3.11 -3.45 6.42
N LEU A 32 3.62 -3.33 5.18
CA LEU A 32 3.17 -4.11 4.04
C LEU A 32 3.18 -5.62 4.28
N ARG A 33 4.01 -6.11 5.21
CA ARG A 33 4.12 -7.53 5.55
C ARG A 33 3.02 -8.04 6.45
N PHE A 34 2.23 -7.17 7.05
CA PHE A 34 1.21 -7.50 8.04
C PHE A 34 -0.19 -7.33 7.45
N PRO A 35 -0.82 -8.40 6.92
CA PRO A 35 -2.15 -8.31 6.31
C PRO A 35 -3.23 -7.83 7.28
N GLU A 36 -3.03 -8.05 8.56
CA GLU A 36 -3.97 -7.68 9.63
C GLU A 36 -4.24 -6.18 9.64
N LEU A 37 -3.19 -5.35 9.51
CA LEU A 37 -3.31 -3.90 9.44
C LEU A 37 -4.24 -3.46 8.30
N PHE A 38 -4.04 -4.01 7.12
CA PHE A 38 -4.83 -3.63 5.94
C PHE A 38 -6.27 -4.14 6.03
N ARG A 39 -6.47 -5.27 6.70
CA ARG A 39 -7.80 -5.78 6.99
C ARG A 39 -8.55 -4.86 7.95
N ASP A 40 -7.89 -4.35 8.95
CA ASP A 40 -8.49 -3.41 9.90
C ASP A 40 -8.72 -2.03 9.29
N LEU A 41 -7.83 -1.55 8.42
CA LEU A 41 -8.07 -0.36 7.60
C LEU A 41 -9.33 -0.52 6.73
N SER A 42 -9.49 -1.69 6.09
CA SER A 42 -10.68 -1.99 5.28
C SER A 42 -11.96 -2.03 6.13
N ARG A 43 -11.92 -2.59 7.34
CA ARG A 43 -13.06 -2.57 8.29
C ARG A 43 -13.46 -1.16 8.69
N GLN A 44 -12.52 -0.22 8.75
CA GLN A 44 -12.78 1.20 9.02
C GLN A 44 -13.29 1.97 7.79
N GLY A 45 -13.52 1.27 6.67
CA GLY A 45 -14.07 1.87 5.45
C GLY A 45 -13.05 2.59 4.58
N VAL A 46 -11.76 2.31 4.75
CA VAL A 46 -10.70 2.89 3.90
C VAL A 46 -10.93 2.51 2.43
N GLU A 47 -10.75 3.50 1.56
CA GLU A 47 -10.92 3.37 0.12
C GLU A 47 -9.58 3.42 -0.62
N LEU A 48 -8.62 4.19 -0.07
CA LEU A 48 -7.25 4.33 -0.58
C LEU A 48 -6.24 4.12 0.55
N VAL A 49 -5.25 3.27 0.33
CA VAL A 49 -4.09 3.15 1.22
C VAL A 49 -2.92 3.92 0.62
N CYS A 50 -2.28 4.77 1.43
CA CYS A 50 -1.05 5.47 1.09
C CYS A 50 0.12 4.92 1.89
N MET A 51 1.23 4.59 1.20
CA MET A 51 2.38 3.96 1.83
C MET A 51 3.71 4.46 1.26
N PRO A 52 4.49 5.23 2.01
CA PRO A 52 5.90 5.47 1.71
C PRO A 52 6.75 4.25 2.10
N ALA A 53 7.79 3.96 1.33
CA ALA A 53 8.65 2.81 1.57
C ALA A 53 10.07 2.97 1.04
N ALA A 54 10.97 2.13 1.56
CA ALA A 54 12.35 1.96 1.10
C ALA A 54 12.75 0.48 1.20
N PHE A 55 12.08 -0.38 0.45
CA PHE A 55 12.41 -1.81 0.41
C PHE A 55 13.83 -2.00 -0.16
N THR A 56 14.60 -2.91 0.43
CA THR A 56 15.89 -3.28 -0.14
C THR A 56 15.70 -3.87 -1.54
N ALA A 57 16.69 -3.73 -2.41
CA ALA A 57 16.60 -4.24 -3.79
C ALA A 57 16.26 -5.73 -3.83
N VAL A 58 16.86 -6.54 -2.94
CA VAL A 58 16.63 -8.00 -2.87
C VAL A 58 15.19 -8.34 -2.51
N THR A 59 14.70 -7.80 -1.40
CA THR A 59 13.32 -8.09 -0.95
C THR A 59 12.28 -7.38 -1.80
N GLY A 60 12.61 -6.21 -2.34
CA GLY A 60 11.73 -5.48 -3.26
C GLY A 60 11.46 -6.27 -4.53
N LYS A 61 12.51 -6.77 -5.18
CA LYS A 61 12.38 -7.60 -6.38
C LYS A 61 11.51 -8.84 -6.17
N ALA A 62 11.59 -9.46 -5.00
CA ALA A 62 10.87 -10.69 -4.71
C ALA A 62 9.44 -10.46 -4.17
N HIS A 63 9.19 -9.36 -3.45
CA HIS A 63 7.95 -9.24 -2.66
C HIS A 63 7.12 -8.00 -2.96
N TRP A 64 7.72 -6.87 -3.38
CA TRP A 64 7.08 -5.56 -3.41
C TRP A 64 5.77 -5.54 -4.16
N GLU A 65 5.81 -5.88 -5.43
CA GLU A 65 4.65 -5.82 -6.31
C GLU A 65 3.55 -6.81 -5.89
N TYR A 66 3.96 -8.03 -5.53
CA TYR A 66 3.03 -9.07 -5.09
C TYR A 66 2.28 -8.68 -3.82
N LEU A 67 3.01 -8.14 -2.84
CA LEU A 67 2.39 -7.73 -1.57
C LEU A 67 1.42 -6.57 -1.77
N ILE A 68 1.79 -5.54 -2.53
CA ILE A 68 0.90 -4.40 -2.81
C ILE A 68 -0.38 -4.87 -3.50
N LYS A 69 -0.25 -5.67 -4.55
CA LYS A 69 -1.40 -6.22 -5.27
C LYS A 69 -2.27 -7.09 -4.36
N SER A 70 -1.65 -7.93 -3.53
CA SER A 70 -2.39 -8.73 -2.55
C SER A 70 -3.18 -7.86 -1.58
N ARG A 71 -2.57 -6.81 -1.00
CA ARG A 71 -3.27 -5.89 -0.08
C ARG A 71 -4.40 -5.15 -0.78
N ALA A 72 -4.23 -4.75 -2.03
CA ALA A 72 -5.29 -4.11 -2.81
C ALA A 72 -6.46 -5.06 -3.08
N ILE A 73 -6.18 -6.27 -3.56
CA ILE A 73 -7.18 -7.29 -3.93
C ILE A 73 -7.95 -7.78 -2.69
N GLU A 74 -7.26 -8.22 -1.67
CA GLU A 74 -7.87 -8.86 -0.50
C GLU A 74 -8.71 -7.91 0.36
N ASN A 75 -8.50 -6.60 0.20
CA ASN A 75 -9.21 -5.55 0.94
C ASN A 75 -10.10 -4.68 0.04
N LEU A 76 -10.09 -4.92 -1.28
CA LEU A 76 -10.82 -4.17 -2.29
C LEU A 76 -10.60 -2.65 -2.16
N VAL A 77 -9.32 -2.25 -2.02
CA VAL A 77 -8.89 -0.85 -1.85
C VAL A 77 -7.94 -0.43 -2.97
N TYR A 78 -7.92 0.86 -3.29
CA TYR A 78 -6.82 1.44 -4.05
C TYR A 78 -5.56 1.47 -3.17
N PHE A 79 -4.40 1.33 -3.82
CA PHE A 79 -3.12 1.37 -3.12
C PHE A 79 -2.16 2.31 -3.86
N ALA A 80 -1.69 3.37 -3.18
CA ALA A 80 -0.68 4.29 -3.67
C ALA A 80 0.61 4.12 -2.87
N ALA A 81 1.62 3.52 -3.48
CA ALA A 81 2.89 3.22 -2.86
C ALA A 81 4.01 4.08 -3.44
N SER A 82 4.60 4.93 -2.62
CA SER A 82 5.78 5.74 -2.95
C SER A 82 7.04 5.05 -2.44
N ALA A 83 7.95 4.66 -3.32
CA ALA A 83 9.11 3.86 -2.97
C ALA A 83 10.43 4.54 -3.38
N GLN A 84 11.35 4.68 -2.44
CA GLN A 84 12.70 5.10 -2.74
C GLN A 84 13.42 4.04 -3.54
N GLY A 85 14.12 4.44 -4.60
CA GLY A 85 14.93 3.58 -5.46
C GLY A 85 16.35 4.08 -5.64
N GLY A 86 17.26 3.16 -5.95
CA GLY A 86 18.66 3.46 -6.27
C GLY A 86 19.63 3.22 -5.14
N TYR A 87 20.88 3.64 -5.37
CA TYR A 87 21.97 3.49 -4.42
C TYR A 87 22.03 4.68 -3.45
N HIS A 88 22.19 4.38 -2.18
CA HIS A 88 22.36 5.36 -1.12
C HIS A 88 23.83 5.47 -0.70
N VAL A 89 24.19 6.61 -0.11
CA VAL A 89 25.57 6.87 0.37
C VAL A 89 26.08 5.80 1.34
N SER A 90 25.16 5.15 2.07
CA SER A 90 25.48 4.03 2.98
C SER A 90 25.84 2.71 2.27
N GLY A 91 25.87 2.66 0.94
CA GLY A 91 26.08 1.45 0.14
C GLY A 91 24.82 0.54 0.04
N ARG A 92 23.70 0.96 0.59
CA ARG A 92 22.43 0.24 0.49
C ARG A 92 21.74 0.56 -0.84
N GLU A 93 21.22 -0.46 -1.50
CA GLU A 93 20.35 -0.30 -2.66
C GLU A 93 18.89 -0.53 -2.28
N THR A 94 18.00 0.37 -2.75
CA THR A 94 16.55 0.24 -2.61
C THR A 94 15.90 0.01 -3.96
N TYR A 95 14.73 -0.67 -3.93
CA TYR A 95 14.12 -1.24 -5.13
C TYR A 95 13.39 -0.22 -6.00
N GLY A 96 12.87 0.85 -5.40
CA GLY A 96 11.99 1.77 -6.11
C GLY A 96 10.64 1.15 -6.45
N HIS A 97 10.21 1.31 -7.69
CA HIS A 97 8.94 0.79 -8.20
C HIS A 97 7.72 1.40 -7.49
N SER A 98 7.73 2.74 -7.32
CA SER A 98 6.52 3.47 -6.90
C SER A 98 5.37 3.12 -7.83
N MET A 99 4.21 2.78 -7.28
CA MET A 99 3.10 2.28 -8.08
C MET A 99 1.73 2.63 -7.48
N ILE A 100 0.74 2.70 -8.38
CA ILE A 100 -0.68 2.83 -8.01
C ILE A 100 -1.40 1.58 -8.52
N VAL A 101 -2.16 0.94 -7.64
CA VAL A 101 -2.89 -0.29 -7.92
C VAL A 101 -4.36 -0.08 -7.60
N ASN A 102 -5.24 -0.60 -8.46
CA ASN A 102 -6.68 -0.55 -8.23
C ASN A 102 -7.18 -1.72 -7.34
N PRO A 103 -8.43 -1.70 -6.87
CA PRO A 103 -8.99 -2.76 -6.03
C PRO A 103 -9.05 -4.16 -6.67
N TRP A 104 -8.87 -4.27 -7.98
CA TRP A 104 -8.80 -5.54 -8.71
C TRP A 104 -7.37 -6.07 -8.87
N GLY A 105 -6.37 -5.32 -8.39
CA GLY A 105 -4.95 -5.67 -8.46
C GLY A 105 -4.25 -5.26 -9.75
N GLU A 106 -4.91 -4.48 -10.59
CA GLU A 106 -4.30 -3.93 -11.80
C GLU A 106 -3.40 -2.76 -11.44
N THR A 107 -2.18 -2.76 -11.98
CA THR A 107 -1.27 -1.61 -11.88
C THR A 107 -1.74 -0.51 -12.82
N LEU A 108 -2.18 0.60 -12.26
CA LEU A 108 -2.65 1.76 -13.02
C LEU A 108 -1.49 2.60 -13.55
N ASP A 109 -0.43 2.76 -12.74
CA ASP A 109 0.79 3.47 -13.12
C ASP A 109 1.98 2.99 -12.27
N ILE A 110 3.19 3.08 -12.81
CA ILE A 110 4.42 2.63 -12.16
C ILE A 110 5.66 3.38 -12.66
N ILE A 111 6.49 3.83 -11.73
CA ILE A 111 7.87 4.27 -12.01
C ILE A 111 8.86 3.27 -11.42
N LYS A 112 9.67 2.62 -12.26
CA LYS A 112 10.62 1.59 -11.81
C LYS A 112 11.84 2.16 -11.07
N ASN A 113 12.76 2.80 -11.80
CA ASN A 113 14.09 3.18 -11.28
C ASN A 113 14.44 4.65 -11.57
N LYS A 114 13.45 5.53 -11.72
CA LYS A 114 13.66 6.94 -12.01
C LYS A 114 12.96 7.81 -10.98
N SER A 115 13.51 9.00 -10.74
CA SER A 115 12.76 10.05 -10.05
C SER A 115 11.64 10.56 -10.95
N GLY A 116 10.45 10.78 -10.38
CA GLY A 116 9.31 11.28 -11.14
C GLY A 116 8.02 11.23 -10.36
N ILE A 117 6.94 11.51 -11.06
CA ILE A 117 5.57 11.51 -10.55
C ILE A 117 4.76 10.52 -11.36
N ILE A 118 3.92 9.74 -10.70
CA ILE A 118 2.88 8.92 -11.31
C ILE A 118 1.52 9.49 -10.93
N ILE A 119 0.57 9.44 -11.87
CA ILE A 119 -0.78 10.01 -11.69
C ILE A 119 -1.80 9.02 -12.22
N SER A 120 -2.83 8.74 -11.42
CA SER A 120 -3.96 7.92 -11.82
C SER A 120 -5.26 8.45 -11.26
N SER A 121 -6.35 8.17 -11.94
CA SER A 121 -7.69 8.45 -11.46
C SER A 121 -8.18 7.35 -10.52
N ILE A 122 -8.86 7.74 -9.46
CA ILE A 122 -9.54 6.85 -8.53
C ILE A 122 -11.05 6.92 -8.79
N ASP A 123 -11.67 5.80 -9.15
CA ASP A 123 -13.11 5.69 -9.35
C ASP A 123 -13.77 4.99 -8.15
N LEU A 124 -14.20 5.78 -7.19
CA LEU A 124 -14.86 5.28 -5.97
C LEU A 124 -16.24 4.67 -6.26
N LYS A 125 -16.92 5.10 -7.34
CA LYS A 125 -18.21 4.51 -7.74
C LYS A 125 -17.99 3.08 -8.22
N SER A 126 -16.99 2.85 -9.07
CA SER A 126 -16.62 1.52 -9.52
C SER A 126 -16.13 0.65 -8.36
N GLN A 127 -15.36 1.19 -7.42
CA GLN A 127 -14.94 0.47 -6.21
C GLN A 127 -16.15 0.06 -5.36
N SER A 128 -17.09 0.96 -5.13
CA SER A 128 -18.31 0.65 -4.38
C SER A 128 -19.17 -0.42 -5.07
N LYS A 129 -19.29 -0.35 -6.40
CA LYS A 129 -19.99 -1.37 -7.19
C LYS A 129 -19.26 -2.72 -7.10
N LEU A 130 -17.92 -2.72 -7.16
CA LEU A 130 -17.12 -3.92 -7.01
C LEU A 130 -17.37 -4.59 -5.65
N ARG A 131 -17.31 -3.82 -4.55
CA ARG A 131 -17.55 -4.33 -3.19
C ARG A 131 -18.95 -4.94 -3.03
N LYS A 132 -19.97 -4.37 -3.68
CA LYS A 132 -21.34 -4.91 -3.68
C LYS A 132 -21.46 -6.19 -4.49
N ASN A 133 -20.83 -6.25 -5.66
CA ASN A 133 -20.95 -7.40 -6.57
C ASN A 133 -20.02 -8.56 -6.18
N PHE A 134 -18.96 -8.28 -5.44
CA PHE A 134 -17.98 -9.24 -4.95
C PHE A 134 -17.79 -9.06 -3.44
N PRO A 135 -18.75 -9.45 -2.60
CA PRO A 135 -18.77 -9.16 -1.16
C PRO A 135 -17.88 -10.14 -0.36
N CYS A 136 -16.66 -10.41 -0.85
CA CYS A 136 -15.73 -11.34 -0.20
C CYS A 136 -15.31 -10.92 1.22
N LEU A 137 -15.39 -9.62 1.52
CA LEU A 137 -15.10 -9.08 2.84
C LEU A 137 -16.19 -9.47 3.87
N ASP A 138 -17.43 -9.59 3.43
CA ASP A 138 -18.59 -9.93 4.28
C ASP A 138 -18.68 -11.45 4.53
N HIS A 139 -18.05 -12.27 3.69
CA HIS A 139 -18.08 -13.72 3.78
C HIS A 139 -17.15 -14.30 4.85
N ARG A 140 -16.37 -13.46 5.55
CA ARG A 140 -15.49 -13.91 6.63
C ARG A 140 -16.27 -14.49 7.80
N LYS A 141 -15.80 -15.63 8.29
CA LYS A 141 -16.39 -16.35 9.45
C LYS A 141 -15.54 -16.25 10.72
N PHE A 142 -14.34 -15.69 10.62
CA PHE A 142 -13.32 -15.59 11.71
C PHE A 142 -12.52 -14.29 11.58
#